data_fac3bfa439b28336d1f3cd26af4664bb
#
_entry.id   fac3bfa439b28336d1f3cd26af4664bb
#
_cell.length_a   1.000
_cell.length_b   1.000
_cell.length_c   1.000
_cell.angle_alpha   90.00
_cell.angle_beta   90.00
_cell.angle_gamma   90.00
#
_symmetry.space_group_name_H-M   'P 1'
#
loop_
_entity.id
_entity.type
_entity.pdbx_description
1 polymer ?
#
loop_
_entity_poly.entity_id
_entity_poly.type
_entity_poly.pdbx_seq_one_letter_code
_entity_poly.pdbx_strand_id
1 'polypeptide(L)'
;MKARSSGTRLRGFAAWTAAVLFAAFAIVATKPSQAQLDLAQRLQWLIVGFDFDEARRDLRALQRITDDPRFALERARLALYELDCDGASAILGRSDVQRIGDGEGLADIARGCQRVTASLTISRDEVRGIEVRWQDDNDAPLAPLLFDTVAEVRDALSRDLQVDWPLPTRIVVVRDLLSLSAMTGLPYESAKTTGTVAVAKWGRVTLLSPRATRHGFPWRDTMAHELTHLAVTRITRDQAPLWLQEGVAKRQEIRWREAGPFDDLPSAESVVQHGMDRGLTVAFDKLGPSIAMLPSADAAMVAFAEVTSFVRFYVDSEGDGALPKLLRAVRDSKDANAALVAASGADLKTWDGRWRAAMASRPRAPWPPLFDLGGEAKSTAALRELRERVRLAELLLSRGHADDTLKELDRFEASRSTAASRGSEGSPVDPSVSWLRGRALEAANQSGQVGPLVADVRRVASSFGPWWALRGRWARRVGDAPTMSAAFGQAVSTDPLDPEAVCEAADPSTSVASADASGPLCDAARAFSGPPFESEGD
;
A
#
# COMPACT_ATOMS: atom_id res chain seq x y z
N MET A 1 40.60 -86.98 29.93
CA MET A 1 39.29 -87.67 29.70
C MET A 1 38.35 -86.63 29.05
N LYS A 2 37.91 -87.00 27.86
CA LYS A 2 36.76 -86.48 27.07
C LYS A 2 36.61 -84.97 26.74
N ALA A 3 36.83 -84.76 25.47
CA ALA A 3 36.34 -83.67 24.67
C ALA A 3 34.81 -83.58 24.63
N ARG A 4 34.24 -82.38 24.49
CA ARG A 4 33.00 -82.18 23.77
C ARG A 4 33.04 -80.86 23.04
N SER A 5 32.88 -80.97 21.75
CA SER A 5 32.63 -79.88 20.75
C SER A 5 31.31 -79.20 21.02
N SER A 6 31.23 -77.94 20.73
CA SER A 6 29.99 -77.26 20.28
C SER A 6 30.28 -76.18 19.28
N GLY A 7 30.24 -76.55 18.01
CA GLY A 7 29.97 -75.64 16.96
C GLY A 7 28.49 -75.23 16.99
N THR A 8 28.19 -73.94 16.95
CA THR A 8 26.98 -73.28 16.44
C THR A 8 26.91 -71.83 16.95
N ARG A 9 27.55 -70.96 16.31
CA ARG A 9 27.20 -69.50 16.34
C ARG A 9 27.89 -68.73 15.19
N LEU A 10 27.51 -68.99 13.96
CA LEU A 10 27.99 -68.25 12.80
C LEU A 10 26.94 -68.17 11.70
N ARG A 11 25.63 -68.07 12.05
CA ARG A 11 24.56 -67.83 11.07
C ARG A 11 23.67 -66.64 11.40
N GLY A 12 23.94 -65.86 12.46
CA GLY A 12 23.14 -64.71 12.83
C GLY A 12 23.68 -63.36 12.38
N PHE A 13 24.95 -63.27 11.98
CA PHE A 13 25.57 -61.97 11.63
C PHE A 13 25.42 -61.54 10.16
N ALA A 14 25.19 -62.48 9.25
CA ALA A 14 25.06 -62.17 7.83
C ALA A 14 23.66 -61.65 7.44
N ALA A 15 22.63 -61.94 8.22
CA ALA A 15 21.25 -61.46 7.94
C ALA A 15 20.97 -60.05 8.43
N TRP A 16 21.69 -59.58 9.46
CA TRP A 16 21.53 -58.20 9.98
C TRP A 16 22.29 -57.15 9.17
N THR A 17 23.42 -57.50 8.58
CA THR A 17 24.19 -56.58 7.72
C THR A 17 23.52 -56.36 6.37
N ALA A 18 22.78 -57.32 5.82
CA ALA A 18 22.00 -57.15 4.60
C ALA A 18 20.75 -56.28 4.81
N ALA A 19 20.07 -56.39 5.98
CA ALA A 19 18.90 -55.58 6.31
C ALA A 19 19.25 -54.10 6.59
N VAL A 20 20.41 -53.84 7.23
CA VAL A 20 20.89 -52.46 7.49
C VAL A 20 21.42 -51.82 6.22
N LEU A 21 22.00 -52.54 5.28
CA LEU A 21 22.41 -52.03 3.98
C LEU A 21 21.20 -51.76 3.05
N PHE A 22 20.10 -52.50 3.15
CA PHE A 22 18.87 -52.25 2.41
C PHE A 22 18.07 -51.06 2.99
N ALA A 23 18.11 -50.83 4.31
CA ALA A 23 17.49 -49.67 4.94
C ALA A 23 18.30 -48.36 4.69
N ALA A 24 19.62 -48.45 4.51
CA ALA A 24 20.46 -47.30 4.16
C ALA A 24 20.35 -46.89 2.69
N PHE A 25 19.84 -47.78 1.82
CA PHE A 25 19.65 -47.45 0.38
C PHE A 25 18.30 -46.77 0.06
N ALA A 26 17.38 -46.67 1.03
CA ALA A 26 16.06 -46.06 0.85
C ALA A 26 16.01 -44.57 1.18
N ILE A 27 17.14 -43.95 1.52
CA ILE A 27 17.23 -42.48 1.75
C ILE A 27 18.37 -41.92 0.87
N VAL A 28 18.41 -42.27 -0.38
CA VAL A 28 19.02 -41.40 -1.39
C VAL A 28 17.89 -40.48 -1.89
N ALA A 29 17.77 -39.31 -1.29
CA ALA A 29 17.00 -38.26 -1.90
C ALA A 29 17.56 -38.07 -3.32
N THR A 30 16.89 -38.63 -4.31
CA THR A 30 17.29 -38.48 -5.70
C THR A 30 17.28 -36.96 -5.99
N LYS A 31 18.44 -36.42 -6.39
CA LYS A 31 18.49 -35.02 -6.82
C LYS A 31 17.42 -34.82 -7.90
N PRO A 32 16.65 -33.72 -7.84
CA PRO A 32 15.63 -33.45 -8.86
C PRO A 32 16.26 -33.45 -10.25
N SER A 33 15.56 -34.00 -11.23
CA SER A 33 15.99 -33.87 -12.62
C SER A 33 15.88 -32.39 -13.06
N GLN A 34 16.73 -31.97 -13.98
CA GLN A 34 16.65 -30.61 -14.55
C GLN A 34 15.24 -30.33 -15.10
N ALA A 35 14.63 -31.31 -15.77
CA ALA A 35 13.26 -31.20 -16.28
C ALA A 35 12.21 -30.93 -15.21
N GLN A 36 12.37 -31.49 -14.00
CA GLN A 36 11.44 -31.21 -12.89
C GLN A 36 11.64 -29.82 -12.30
N LEU A 37 12.88 -29.32 -12.26
CA LEU A 37 13.17 -27.93 -11.87
C LEU A 37 12.61 -26.94 -12.86
N ASP A 38 12.82 -27.18 -14.15
CA ASP A 38 12.30 -26.33 -15.23
C ASP A 38 10.77 -26.28 -15.22
N LEU A 39 10.11 -27.40 -14.93
CA LEU A 39 8.66 -27.48 -14.84
C LEU A 39 8.11 -26.75 -13.61
N ALA A 40 8.74 -26.89 -12.44
CA ALA A 40 8.34 -26.15 -11.25
C ALA A 40 8.50 -24.64 -11.45
N GLN A 41 9.60 -24.20 -12.06
CA GLN A 41 9.83 -22.80 -12.39
C GLN A 41 8.79 -22.27 -13.41
N ARG A 42 8.43 -23.05 -14.40
CA ARG A 42 7.36 -22.69 -15.34
C ARG A 42 6.03 -22.51 -14.62
N LEU A 43 5.66 -23.41 -13.71
CA LEU A 43 4.44 -23.30 -12.92
C LEU A 43 4.43 -22.03 -12.08
N GLN A 44 5.52 -21.74 -11.38
CA GLN A 44 5.67 -20.49 -10.64
C GLN A 44 5.47 -19.27 -11.55
N TRP A 45 6.05 -19.30 -12.74
CA TRP A 45 5.91 -18.23 -13.75
C TRP A 45 4.46 -18.00 -14.20
N LEU A 46 3.72 -19.08 -14.41
CA LEU A 46 2.30 -19.01 -14.74
C LEU A 46 1.50 -18.38 -13.57
N ILE A 47 1.80 -18.80 -12.34
CA ILE A 47 1.08 -18.31 -11.15
C ILE A 47 1.35 -16.83 -10.91
N VAL A 48 2.60 -16.40 -10.88
CA VAL A 48 2.95 -14.99 -10.67
C VAL A 48 2.50 -14.08 -11.82
N GLY A 49 2.33 -14.64 -13.01
CA GLY A 49 1.76 -13.96 -14.16
C GLY A 49 0.24 -14.01 -14.23
N PHE A 50 -0.44 -14.60 -13.24
CA PHE A 50 -1.89 -14.76 -13.17
C PHE A 50 -2.50 -15.62 -14.29
N ASP A 51 -1.73 -16.51 -14.90
CA ASP A 51 -2.22 -17.48 -15.89
C ASP A 51 -2.76 -18.74 -15.20
N PHE A 52 -3.70 -18.53 -14.25
CA PHE A 52 -4.17 -19.53 -13.31
C PHE A 52 -4.80 -20.76 -13.97
N ASP A 53 -5.50 -20.59 -15.09
CA ASP A 53 -6.14 -21.72 -15.78
C ASP A 53 -5.12 -22.70 -16.34
N GLU A 54 -4.03 -22.19 -16.90
CA GLU A 54 -2.93 -23.02 -17.39
C GLU A 54 -2.20 -23.68 -16.23
N ALA A 55 -1.84 -22.90 -15.20
CA ALA A 55 -1.19 -23.43 -14.00
C ALA A 55 -2.03 -24.54 -13.34
N ARG A 56 -3.35 -24.35 -13.24
CA ARG A 56 -4.29 -25.31 -12.64
C ARG A 56 -4.39 -26.60 -13.49
N ARG A 57 -4.43 -26.50 -14.82
CA ARG A 57 -4.43 -27.68 -15.70
C ARG A 57 -3.16 -28.50 -15.53
N ASP A 58 -2.00 -27.83 -15.58
CA ASP A 58 -0.70 -28.49 -15.49
C ASP A 58 -0.51 -29.14 -14.11
N LEU A 59 -0.84 -28.44 -13.02
CA LEU A 59 -0.76 -28.98 -11.66
C LEU A 59 -1.68 -30.18 -11.44
N ARG A 60 -2.92 -30.17 -11.97
CA ARG A 60 -3.83 -31.31 -11.90
C ARG A 60 -3.29 -32.54 -12.65
N ALA A 61 -2.66 -32.32 -13.80
CA ALA A 61 -2.04 -33.41 -14.56
C ALA A 61 -0.87 -34.03 -13.77
N LEU A 62 -0.01 -33.19 -13.18
CA LEU A 62 1.12 -33.64 -12.37
C LEU A 62 0.70 -34.38 -11.10
N GLN A 63 -0.33 -33.92 -10.41
CA GLN A 63 -0.82 -34.56 -9.18
C GLN A 63 -1.27 -36.01 -9.38
N ARG A 64 -1.65 -36.39 -10.62
CA ARG A 64 -2.05 -37.77 -10.96
C ARG A 64 -0.88 -38.73 -11.11
N ILE A 65 0.32 -38.21 -11.32
CA ILE A 65 1.50 -39.01 -11.66
C ILE A 65 2.65 -38.92 -10.64
N THR A 66 2.63 -37.89 -9.79
CA THR A 66 3.71 -37.68 -8.81
C THR A 66 3.21 -36.90 -7.59
N ASP A 67 3.76 -37.20 -6.41
CA ASP A 67 3.60 -36.42 -5.17
C ASP A 67 4.87 -35.64 -4.82
N ASP A 68 5.56 -35.13 -5.84
CA ASP A 68 6.76 -34.31 -5.66
C ASP A 68 6.44 -33.04 -4.86
N PRO A 69 7.16 -32.78 -3.74
CA PRO A 69 6.89 -31.64 -2.86
C PRO A 69 7.06 -30.28 -3.56
N ARG A 70 7.83 -30.19 -4.67
CA ARG A 70 7.96 -28.96 -5.46
C ARG A 70 6.65 -28.58 -6.15
N PHE A 71 5.95 -29.56 -6.74
CA PHE A 71 4.64 -29.31 -7.34
C PHE A 71 3.56 -29.10 -6.28
N ALA A 72 3.72 -29.70 -5.09
CA ALA A 72 2.87 -29.38 -3.95
C ALA A 72 3.07 -27.93 -3.50
N LEU A 73 4.31 -27.42 -3.47
CA LEU A 73 4.62 -26.02 -3.17
C LEU A 73 3.93 -25.07 -4.17
N GLU A 74 3.99 -25.37 -5.46
CA GLU A 74 3.33 -24.53 -6.47
C GLU A 74 1.79 -24.62 -6.41
N ARG A 75 1.22 -25.76 -6.01
CA ARG A 75 -0.23 -25.86 -5.68
C ARG A 75 -0.60 -24.95 -4.52
N ALA A 76 0.21 -24.95 -3.46
CA ALA A 76 -0.03 -24.07 -2.32
C ALA A 76 0.10 -22.59 -2.69
N ARG A 77 1.08 -22.25 -3.54
CA ARG A 77 1.25 -20.91 -4.08
C ARG A 77 0.01 -20.49 -4.88
N LEU A 78 -0.47 -21.34 -5.79
CA LEU A 78 -1.70 -21.07 -6.56
C LEU A 78 -2.90 -20.86 -5.64
N ALA A 79 -3.08 -21.72 -4.62
CA ALA A 79 -4.15 -21.58 -3.62
C ALA A 79 -4.07 -20.22 -2.88
N LEU A 80 -2.87 -19.77 -2.51
CA LEU A 80 -2.68 -18.43 -1.91
C LEU A 80 -3.09 -17.30 -2.86
N TYR A 81 -2.73 -17.40 -4.13
CA TYR A 81 -3.11 -16.41 -5.15
C TYR A 81 -4.62 -16.39 -5.42
N GLU A 82 -5.28 -17.53 -5.25
CA GLU A 82 -6.74 -17.67 -5.40
C GLU A 82 -7.51 -17.35 -4.09
N LEU A 83 -6.80 -16.98 -3.00
CA LEU A 83 -7.37 -16.75 -1.67
C LEU A 83 -8.02 -18.01 -1.04
N ASP A 84 -7.58 -19.19 -1.46
CA ASP A 84 -7.86 -20.46 -0.77
C ASP A 84 -6.80 -20.68 0.33
N CYS A 85 -6.94 -19.93 1.42
CA CYS A 85 -5.98 -19.94 2.53
C CYS A 85 -5.99 -21.27 3.28
N ASP A 86 -7.14 -21.94 3.37
CA ASP A 86 -7.28 -23.25 4.01
C ASP A 86 -6.57 -24.32 3.19
N GLY A 87 -6.80 -24.35 1.88
CA GLY A 87 -6.13 -25.27 0.96
C GLY A 87 -4.62 -25.07 0.95
N ALA A 88 -4.16 -23.82 0.92
CA ALA A 88 -2.74 -23.49 1.02
C ALA A 88 -2.12 -23.96 2.35
N SER A 89 -2.78 -23.67 3.48
CA SER A 89 -2.32 -24.06 4.82
C SER A 89 -2.25 -25.58 4.98
N ALA A 90 -3.23 -26.31 4.44
CA ALA A 90 -3.23 -27.79 4.48
C ALA A 90 -2.03 -28.38 3.72
N ILE A 91 -1.71 -27.86 2.53
CA ILE A 91 -0.56 -28.32 1.74
C ILE A 91 0.75 -27.96 2.44
N LEU A 92 0.88 -26.71 2.91
CA LEU A 92 2.08 -26.19 3.59
C LEU A 92 2.24 -26.72 5.02
N GLY A 93 1.29 -27.48 5.54
CA GLY A 93 1.44 -28.28 6.76
C GLY A 93 2.44 -29.43 6.62
N ARG A 94 2.78 -29.83 5.38
CA ARG A 94 3.75 -30.90 5.09
C ARG A 94 5.18 -30.39 5.29
N SER A 95 5.94 -31.09 6.14
CA SER A 95 7.33 -30.72 6.46
C SER A 95 8.30 -30.84 5.28
N ASP A 96 8.03 -31.72 4.31
CA ASP A 96 8.82 -31.86 3.09
C ASP A 96 8.60 -30.68 2.13
N VAL A 97 7.40 -30.09 2.10
CA VAL A 97 7.07 -28.89 1.32
C VAL A 97 7.66 -27.63 1.95
N GLN A 98 7.62 -27.50 3.28
CA GLN A 98 8.18 -26.35 3.98
C GLN A 98 9.70 -26.20 3.81
N ARG A 99 10.42 -27.32 3.70
CA ARG A 99 11.88 -27.33 3.61
C ARG A 99 12.45 -26.93 2.24
N ILE A 100 11.63 -26.69 1.24
CA ILE A 100 12.08 -26.36 -0.11
C ILE A 100 11.69 -24.94 -0.50
N GLY A 101 12.55 -24.29 -1.27
CA GLY A 101 12.32 -22.93 -1.76
C GLY A 101 11.90 -21.96 -0.67
N ASP A 102 10.80 -21.28 -0.88
CA ASP A 102 10.16 -20.33 0.05
C ASP A 102 9.02 -20.96 0.88
N GLY A 103 8.96 -22.29 0.96
CA GLY A 103 7.85 -23.04 1.57
C GLY A 103 7.58 -22.66 3.04
N GLU A 104 8.62 -22.41 3.86
CA GLU A 104 8.45 -21.98 5.25
C GLU A 104 7.79 -20.60 5.32
N GLY A 105 8.28 -19.64 4.53
CA GLY A 105 7.69 -18.30 4.45
C GLY A 105 6.25 -18.32 3.95
N LEU A 106 5.94 -19.14 2.94
CA LEU A 106 4.56 -19.31 2.45
C LEU A 106 3.65 -19.95 3.49
N ALA A 107 4.18 -20.86 4.34
CA ALA A 107 3.40 -21.46 5.43
C ALA A 107 3.00 -20.42 6.48
N ASP A 108 3.86 -19.46 6.79
CA ASP A 108 3.54 -18.35 7.69
C ASP A 108 2.45 -17.45 7.11
N ILE A 109 2.56 -17.10 5.82
CA ILE A 109 1.55 -16.33 5.09
C ILE A 109 0.22 -17.07 5.04
N ALA A 110 0.21 -18.38 4.74
CA ALA A 110 -1.01 -19.17 4.66
C ALA A 110 -1.74 -19.21 6.02
N ARG A 111 -1.01 -19.39 7.12
CA ARG A 111 -1.58 -19.31 8.49
C ARG A 111 -2.12 -17.91 8.81
N GLY A 112 -1.42 -16.86 8.42
CA GLY A 112 -1.88 -15.49 8.56
C GLY A 112 -3.16 -15.24 7.77
N CYS A 113 -3.16 -15.63 6.51
CA CYS A 113 -4.30 -15.58 5.60
C CYS A 113 -5.51 -16.31 6.19
N GLN A 114 -5.35 -17.55 6.61
CA GLN A 114 -6.42 -18.37 7.19
C GLN A 114 -7.08 -17.71 8.41
N ARG A 115 -6.27 -17.14 9.33
CA ARG A 115 -6.82 -16.43 10.51
C ARG A 115 -7.63 -15.19 10.12
N VAL A 116 -7.15 -14.41 9.16
CA VAL A 116 -7.81 -13.17 8.73
C VAL A 116 -9.07 -13.47 7.92
N THR A 117 -9.05 -14.56 7.12
CA THR A 117 -10.16 -14.89 6.20
C THR A 117 -11.22 -15.80 6.80
N ALA A 118 -11.10 -16.20 8.05
CA ALA A 118 -11.98 -17.18 8.71
C ALA A 118 -13.48 -16.77 8.74
N SER A 119 -13.78 -15.47 8.68
CA SER A 119 -15.16 -14.94 8.79
C SER A 119 -15.39 -13.73 7.86
N LEU A 120 -14.88 -13.79 6.63
CA LEU A 120 -15.06 -12.68 5.69
C LEU A 120 -16.43 -12.73 5.03
N THR A 121 -17.06 -11.56 4.89
CA THR A 121 -18.14 -11.36 3.91
C THR A 121 -17.58 -10.99 2.55
N ILE A 122 -18.33 -11.24 1.50
CA ILE A 122 -17.86 -11.07 0.12
C ILE A 122 -18.87 -10.24 -0.67
N SER A 123 -18.40 -9.18 -1.29
CA SER A 123 -19.10 -8.41 -2.31
C SER A 123 -18.49 -8.69 -3.67
N ARG A 124 -19.31 -8.89 -4.70
CA ARG A 124 -18.85 -9.14 -6.06
C ARG A 124 -19.54 -8.23 -7.06
N ASP A 125 -18.73 -7.78 -8.01
CA ASP A 125 -19.21 -7.26 -9.27
C ASP A 125 -18.85 -8.26 -10.37
N GLU A 126 -19.80 -9.11 -10.73
CA GLU A 126 -19.57 -10.18 -11.70
C GLU A 126 -19.34 -9.62 -13.12
N VAL A 127 -19.93 -8.47 -13.45
CA VAL A 127 -19.80 -7.84 -14.77
C VAL A 127 -18.38 -7.30 -14.97
N ARG A 128 -17.86 -6.61 -13.96
CA ARG A 128 -16.52 -6.03 -13.99
C ARG A 128 -15.45 -7.01 -13.50
N GLY A 129 -15.85 -8.18 -12.97
CA GLY A 129 -14.95 -9.19 -12.45
C GLY A 129 -14.13 -8.68 -11.25
N ILE A 130 -14.79 -8.13 -10.26
CA ILE A 130 -14.17 -7.60 -9.04
C ILE A 130 -14.74 -8.34 -7.83
N GLU A 131 -13.85 -8.85 -6.97
CA GLU A 131 -14.22 -9.49 -5.71
C GLU A 131 -13.57 -8.74 -4.55
N VAL A 132 -14.39 -8.27 -3.60
CA VAL A 132 -13.94 -7.63 -2.36
C VAL A 132 -14.35 -8.48 -1.18
N ARG A 133 -13.41 -8.80 -0.30
CA ARG A 133 -13.64 -9.52 0.95
C ARG A 133 -13.44 -8.57 2.12
N TRP A 134 -14.40 -8.55 3.03
CA TRP A 134 -14.46 -7.64 4.17
C TRP A 134 -14.18 -8.39 5.45
N GLN A 135 -13.18 -7.98 6.22
CA GLN A 135 -12.94 -8.52 7.56
C GLN A 135 -13.92 -7.96 8.60
N ASP A 136 -14.52 -6.82 8.31
CA ASP A 136 -15.59 -6.19 9.09
C ASP A 136 -16.75 -5.84 8.17
N ASP A 137 -17.93 -6.37 8.45
CA ASP A 137 -19.14 -6.16 7.64
C ASP A 137 -19.56 -4.69 7.55
N ASN A 138 -19.16 -3.93 8.52
CA ASN A 138 -19.40 -2.49 8.56
C ASN A 138 -18.66 -1.74 7.43
N ASP A 139 -17.66 -2.33 6.80
CA ASP A 139 -16.98 -1.77 5.63
C ASP A 139 -17.69 -2.09 4.30
N ALA A 140 -18.63 -3.05 4.30
CA ALA A 140 -19.32 -3.48 3.08
C ALA A 140 -20.04 -2.36 2.30
N PRO A 141 -20.57 -1.29 2.94
CA PRO A 141 -21.11 -0.13 2.22
C PRO A 141 -20.12 0.58 1.29
N LEU A 142 -18.82 0.36 1.46
CA LEU A 142 -17.78 0.89 0.55
C LEU A 142 -17.73 0.17 -0.81
N ALA A 143 -18.42 -0.98 -0.97
CA ALA A 143 -18.31 -1.82 -2.17
C ALA A 143 -18.55 -1.06 -3.48
N PRO A 144 -19.61 -0.25 -3.67
CA PRO A 144 -19.81 0.50 -4.90
C PRO A 144 -18.63 1.41 -5.25
N LEU A 145 -18.13 2.17 -4.28
CA LEU A 145 -16.98 3.07 -4.47
C LEU A 145 -15.70 2.31 -4.84
N LEU A 146 -15.49 1.15 -4.21
CA LEU A 146 -14.34 0.29 -4.53
C LEU A 146 -14.46 -0.28 -5.94
N PHE A 147 -15.64 -0.76 -6.34
CA PHE A 147 -15.86 -1.29 -7.67
C PHE A 147 -15.60 -0.25 -8.76
N ASP A 148 -16.11 0.96 -8.59
CA ASP A 148 -15.90 2.07 -9.52
C ASP A 148 -14.42 2.44 -9.60
N THR A 149 -13.76 2.64 -8.45
CA THR A 149 -12.33 2.97 -8.39
C THR A 149 -11.46 1.91 -9.08
N VAL A 150 -11.71 0.62 -8.80
CA VAL A 150 -10.94 -0.48 -9.40
C VAL A 150 -11.14 -0.52 -10.91
N ALA A 151 -12.36 -0.32 -11.41
CA ALA A 151 -12.64 -0.31 -12.84
C ALA A 151 -11.91 0.86 -13.54
N GLU A 152 -12.04 2.08 -13.03
CA GLU A 152 -11.39 3.29 -13.56
C GLU A 152 -9.86 3.14 -13.59
N VAL A 153 -9.29 2.62 -12.50
CA VAL A 153 -7.84 2.40 -12.39
C VAL A 153 -7.37 1.32 -13.39
N ARG A 154 -8.09 0.21 -13.52
CA ARG A 154 -7.76 -0.84 -14.48
C ARG A 154 -7.77 -0.34 -15.92
N ASP A 155 -8.75 0.49 -16.27
CA ASP A 155 -8.84 1.11 -17.60
C ASP A 155 -7.64 2.03 -17.85
N ALA A 156 -7.24 2.83 -16.85
CA ALA A 156 -6.05 3.68 -16.94
C ALA A 156 -4.76 2.87 -17.10
N LEU A 157 -4.59 1.81 -16.30
CA LEU A 157 -3.43 0.94 -16.37
C LEU A 157 -3.36 0.18 -17.70
N SER A 158 -4.50 -0.28 -18.23
CA SER A 158 -4.55 -0.95 -19.53
C SER A 158 -4.13 -0.01 -20.67
N ARG A 159 -4.53 1.25 -20.64
CA ARG A 159 -4.08 2.27 -21.60
C ARG A 159 -2.59 2.58 -21.47
N ASP A 160 -2.12 2.85 -20.26
CA ASP A 160 -0.78 3.38 -20.00
C ASP A 160 0.31 2.29 -20.05
N LEU A 161 0.03 1.11 -19.54
CA LEU A 161 0.97 0.00 -19.45
C LEU A 161 0.74 -1.11 -20.46
N GLN A 162 -0.35 -1.03 -21.24
CA GLN A 162 -0.73 -2.05 -22.23
C GLN A 162 -0.84 -3.45 -21.60
N VAL A 163 -1.44 -3.50 -20.40
CA VAL A 163 -1.64 -4.73 -19.64
C VAL A 163 -3.02 -5.31 -19.93
N ASP A 164 -3.03 -6.62 -20.13
CA ASP A 164 -4.22 -7.44 -20.15
C ASP A 164 -4.56 -7.85 -18.69
N TRP A 165 -5.74 -7.45 -18.18
CA TRP A 165 -6.07 -7.59 -16.77
C TRP A 165 -6.71 -8.96 -16.44
N PRO A 166 -6.15 -9.74 -15.49
CA PRO A 166 -6.73 -11.01 -15.09
C PRO A 166 -8.00 -10.79 -14.24
N LEU A 167 -8.98 -11.66 -14.43
CA LEU A 167 -10.22 -11.66 -13.64
C LEU A 167 -10.29 -12.90 -12.75
N PRO A 168 -10.89 -12.79 -11.57
CA PRO A 168 -11.34 -11.57 -10.91
C PRO A 168 -10.19 -10.77 -10.27
N THR A 169 -10.33 -9.45 -10.22
CA THR A 169 -9.47 -8.62 -9.37
C THR A 169 -9.88 -8.79 -7.92
N ARG A 170 -8.96 -9.23 -7.07
CA ARG A 170 -9.23 -9.55 -5.66
C ARG A 170 -8.70 -8.49 -4.72
N ILE A 171 -9.55 -8.06 -3.81
CA ILE A 171 -9.24 -7.09 -2.76
C ILE A 171 -9.68 -7.66 -1.43
N VAL A 172 -8.86 -7.49 -0.40
CA VAL A 172 -9.21 -7.81 0.99
C VAL A 172 -9.10 -6.55 1.81
N VAL A 173 -10.21 -6.09 2.36
CA VAL A 173 -10.23 -4.96 3.28
C VAL A 173 -10.11 -5.49 4.71
N VAL A 174 -9.06 -5.06 5.41
CA VAL A 174 -8.75 -5.52 6.76
C VAL A 174 -8.95 -4.40 7.78
N ARG A 175 -9.39 -4.76 8.97
CA ARG A 175 -9.77 -3.81 10.01
C ARG A 175 -8.60 -3.18 10.76
N ASP A 176 -7.41 -3.79 10.70
CA ASP A 176 -6.25 -3.36 11.49
C ASP A 176 -4.90 -3.75 10.85
N LEU A 177 -3.84 -3.10 11.34
CA LEU A 177 -2.49 -3.28 10.83
C LEU A 177 -1.90 -4.67 11.12
N LEU A 178 -2.37 -5.36 12.17
CA LEU A 178 -1.94 -6.74 12.47
C LEU A 178 -2.48 -7.70 11.40
N SER A 179 -3.72 -7.52 11.00
CA SER A 179 -4.35 -8.27 9.92
C SER A 179 -3.66 -7.99 8.57
N LEU A 180 -3.31 -6.74 8.27
CA LEU A 180 -2.51 -6.38 7.10
C LEU A 180 -1.17 -7.13 7.10
N SER A 181 -0.43 -7.07 8.20
CA SER A 181 0.84 -7.75 8.39
C SER A 181 0.70 -9.28 8.20
N ALA A 182 -0.31 -9.88 8.81
CA ALA A 182 -0.58 -11.32 8.72
C ALA A 182 -0.89 -11.78 7.28
N MET A 183 -1.60 -10.97 6.49
CA MET A 183 -1.97 -11.27 5.10
C MET A 183 -0.82 -11.12 4.12
N THR A 184 0.13 -10.23 4.40
CA THR A 184 1.14 -9.78 3.44
C THR A 184 2.56 -10.24 3.77
N GLY A 185 2.82 -10.56 5.03
CA GLY A 185 4.15 -10.85 5.55
C GLY A 185 5.01 -9.61 5.80
N LEU A 186 4.47 -8.40 5.61
CA LEU A 186 5.18 -7.19 6.00
C LEU A 186 5.26 -7.11 7.53
N PRO A 187 6.44 -6.92 8.14
CA PRO A 187 6.56 -6.81 9.59
C PRO A 187 5.71 -5.67 10.15
N TYR A 188 4.98 -5.94 11.23
CA TYR A 188 4.08 -4.97 11.87
C TYR A 188 4.77 -3.63 12.19
N GLU A 189 5.96 -3.67 12.78
CA GLU A 189 6.70 -2.45 13.14
C GLU A 189 7.15 -1.65 11.91
N SER A 190 7.48 -2.33 10.82
CA SER A 190 7.80 -1.67 9.55
C SER A 190 6.58 -0.96 8.98
N ALA A 191 5.43 -1.65 8.89
CA ALA A 191 4.18 -1.06 8.43
C ALA A 191 3.76 0.14 9.27
N LYS A 192 3.88 0.04 10.60
CA LYS A 192 3.57 1.12 11.54
C LYS A 192 4.50 2.34 11.38
N THR A 193 5.80 2.10 11.21
CA THR A 193 6.81 3.17 11.10
C THR A 193 6.64 3.97 9.81
N THR A 194 6.29 3.29 8.71
CA THR A 194 6.15 3.91 7.39
C THR A 194 4.72 4.35 7.07
N GLY A 195 3.75 4.05 7.94
CA GLY A 195 2.35 4.37 7.69
C GLY A 195 1.75 3.57 6.52
N THR A 196 2.23 2.32 6.28
CA THR A 196 1.72 1.48 5.20
C THR A 196 0.25 1.12 5.45
N VAL A 197 -0.61 1.45 4.52
CA VAL A 197 -2.07 1.24 4.60
C VAL A 197 -2.58 0.21 3.58
N ALA A 198 -1.76 -0.20 2.62
CA ALA A 198 -2.09 -1.24 1.65
C ALA A 198 -0.84 -1.97 1.18
N VAL A 199 -1.02 -3.17 0.63
CA VAL A 199 0.05 -3.97 0.01
C VAL A 199 -0.55 -4.85 -1.09
N ALA A 200 0.02 -4.75 -2.29
CA ALA A 200 -0.26 -5.65 -3.40
C ALA A 200 0.69 -6.85 -3.37
N LYS A 201 0.17 -8.02 -3.02
CA LYS A 201 0.96 -9.26 -3.00
C LYS A 201 0.06 -10.48 -3.16
N TRP A 202 0.63 -11.57 -3.61
CA TRP A 202 -0.11 -12.84 -3.77
C TRP A 202 -1.35 -12.68 -4.66
N GLY A 203 -1.24 -11.91 -5.75
CA GLY A 203 -2.32 -11.73 -6.73
C GLY A 203 -3.51 -10.91 -6.23
N ARG A 204 -3.39 -10.17 -5.14
CA ARG A 204 -4.44 -9.34 -4.56
C ARG A 204 -3.91 -8.06 -3.94
N VAL A 205 -4.80 -7.11 -3.73
CA VAL A 205 -4.57 -5.95 -2.86
C VAL A 205 -5.14 -6.26 -1.47
N THR A 206 -4.33 -6.08 -0.44
CA THR A 206 -4.79 -6.03 0.95
C THR A 206 -4.78 -4.58 1.40
N LEU A 207 -5.95 -4.04 1.70
CA LEU A 207 -6.17 -2.63 2.04
C LEU A 207 -6.64 -2.50 3.47
N LEU A 208 -6.04 -1.58 4.22
CA LEU A 208 -6.55 -1.22 5.54
C LEU A 208 -7.89 -0.46 5.39
N SER A 209 -8.86 -0.79 6.22
CA SER A 209 -10.12 -0.02 6.27
C SER A 209 -9.82 1.45 6.54
N PRO A 210 -10.44 2.42 5.82
CA PRO A 210 -10.32 3.84 6.13
C PRO A 210 -10.64 4.17 7.60
N ARG A 211 -11.53 3.40 8.24
CA ARG A 211 -11.87 3.54 9.67
C ARG A 211 -10.73 3.19 10.63
N ALA A 212 -9.74 2.43 10.19
CA ALA A 212 -8.59 2.08 11.02
C ALA A 212 -7.63 3.24 11.23
N THR A 213 -7.79 4.31 10.47
CA THR A 213 -7.03 5.56 10.60
C THR A 213 -7.95 6.66 11.15
N ARG A 214 -7.38 7.58 11.93
CA ARG A 214 -8.18 8.61 12.61
C ARG A 214 -8.88 9.60 11.67
N HIS A 215 -8.27 9.88 10.51
CA HIS A 215 -8.71 10.90 9.57
C HIS A 215 -8.75 10.38 8.12
N GLY A 216 -8.84 9.07 7.94
CA GLY A 216 -8.76 8.45 6.63
C GLY A 216 -7.36 8.56 6.00
N PHE A 217 -7.29 8.25 4.72
CA PHE A 217 -6.10 8.36 3.87
C PHE A 217 -6.57 8.39 2.40
N PRO A 218 -5.75 8.81 1.43
CA PRO A 218 -6.14 8.85 0.01
C PRO A 218 -6.28 7.44 -0.57
N TRP A 219 -7.29 6.69 -0.12
CA TRP A 219 -7.47 5.27 -0.35
C TRP A 219 -7.68 4.93 -1.84
N ARG A 220 -8.27 5.84 -2.63
CA ARG A 220 -8.45 5.65 -4.08
C ARG A 220 -7.11 5.71 -4.82
N ASP A 221 -6.29 6.71 -4.52
CA ASP A 221 -4.94 6.84 -5.07
C ASP A 221 -4.05 5.69 -4.59
N THR A 222 -4.17 5.28 -3.31
CA THR A 222 -3.53 4.09 -2.77
C THR A 222 -3.95 2.83 -3.53
N MET A 223 -5.25 2.65 -3.84
CA MET A 223 -5.73 1.53 -4.64
C MET A 223 -5.09 1.54 -6.05
N ALA A 224 -4.96 2.71 -6.67
CA ALA A 224 -4.29 2.84 -7.97
C ALA A 224 -2.80 2.45 -7.89
N HIS A 225 -2.12 2.84 -6.83
CA HIS A 225 -0.75 2.45 -6.53
C HIS A 225 -0.63 0.92 -6.44
N GLU A 226 -1.46 0.29 -5.62
CA GLU A 226 -1.41 -1.17 -5.38
C GLU A 226 -1.81 -1.99 -6.62
N LEU A 227 -2.83 -1.56 -7.34
CA LEU A 227 -3.19 -2.22 -8.61
C LEU A 227 -2.06 -2.11 -9.64
N THR A 228 -1.28 -1.04 -9.61
CA THR A 228 -0.11 -0.90 -10.48
C THR A 228 0.95 -1.97 -10.17
N HIS A 229 1.19 -2.29 -8.91
CA HIS A 229 2.08 -3.40 -8.55
C HIS A 229 1.61 -4.74 -9.13
N LEU A 230 0.30 -5.03 -9.08
CA LEU A 230 -0.25 -6.24 -9.71
C LEU A 230 -0.06 -6.21 -11.23
N ALA A 231 -0.27 -5.06 -11.88
CA ALA A 231 -0.05 -4.90 -13.31
C ALA A 231 1.43 -5.11 -13.69
N VAL A 232 2.36 -4.49 -12.97
CA VAL A 232 3.80 -4.65 -13.19
C VAL A 232 4.25 -6.10 -12.96
N THR A 233 3.79 -6.73 -11.86
CA THR A 233 4.05 -8.15 -11.58
C THR A 233 3.58 -9.05 -12.73
N ARG A 234 2.36 -8.83 -13.24
CA ARG A 234 1.83 -9.57 -14.38
C ARG A 234 2.70 -9.40 -15.64
N ILE A 235 3.00 -8.16 -16.01
CA ILE A 235 3.78 -7.86 -17.23
C ILE A 235 5.18 -8.46 -17.14
N THR A 236 5.86 -8.28 -15.98
CA THR A 236 7.26 -8.66 -15.80
C THR A 236 7.48 -10.06 -15.24
N ARG A 237 6.40 -10.78 -14.90
CA ARG A 237 6.49 -12.08 -14.20
C ARG A 237 7.28 -11.97 -12.90
N ASP A 238 7.02 -10.90 -12.14
CA ASP A 238 7.66 -10.58 -10.85
C ASP A 238 9.20 -10.38 -10.95
N GLN A 239 9.69 -9.98 -12.13
CA GLN A 239 11.13 -9.73 -12.35
C GLN A 239 11.51 -8.25 -12.25
N ALA A 240 10.55 -7.35 -12.08
CA ALA A 240 10.85 -5.93 -11.95
C ALA A 240 11.59 -5.64 -10.63
N PRO A 241 12.71 -4.90 -10.65
CA PRO A 241 13.37 -4.48 -9.42
C PRO A 241 12.51 -3.46 -8.67
N LEU A 242 12.77 -3.33 -7.37
CA LEU A 242 11.98 -2.49 -6.48
C LEU A 242 11.86 -1.03 -6.96
N TRP A 243 12.95 -0.42 -7.44
CA TRP A 243 12.92 0.95 -7.96
C TRP A 243 11.93 1.12 -9.13
N LEU A 244 11.81 0.10 -9.99
CA LEU A 244 10.89 0.13 -11.14
C LEU A 244 9.45 -0.12 -10.68
N GLN A 245 9.26 -1.08 -9.78
CA GLN A 245 7.95 -1.35 -9.16
C GLN A 245 7.37 -0.08 -8.53
N GLU A 246 8.11 0.53 -7.62
CA GLU A 246 7.64 1.70 -6.87
C GLU A 246 7.55 2.95 -7.73
N GLY A 247 8.51 3.16 -8.61
CA GLY A 247 8.51 4.34 -9.50
C GLY A 247 7.35 4.33 -10.49
N VAL A 248 6.99 3.17 -11.03
CA VAL A 248 5.80 3.02 -11.89
C VAL A 248 4.52 3.17 -11.06
N ALA A 249 4.46 2.56 -9.87
CA ALA A 249 3.30 2.65 -8.99
C ALA A 249 3.02 4.10 -8.57
N LYS A 250 4.04 4.84 -8.14
CA LYS A 250 3.91 6.27 -7.79
C LYS A 250 3.53 7.15 -8.98
N ARG A 251 4.00 6.83 -10.18
CA ARG A 251 3.58 7.54 -11.39
C ARG A 251 2.11 7.31 -11.70
N GLN A 252 1.61 6.11 -11.53
CA GLN A 252 0.23 5.74 -11.87
C GLN A 252 -0.77 6.07 -10.77
N GLU A 253 -0.33 6.37 -9.56
CA GLU A 253 -1.14 6.64 -8.38
C GLU A 253 -2.24 7.69 -8.61
N ILE A 254 -1.96 8.71 -9.45
CA ILE A 254 -2.89 9.81 -9.76
C ILE A 254 -3.35 9.85 -11.22
N ARG A 255 -2.87 8.97 -12.11
CA ARG A 255 -3.17 9.03 -13.56
C ARG A 255 -4.53 8.45 -13.96
N TRP A 256 -5.22 7.85 -13.03
CA TRP A 256 -6.58 7.33 -13.22
C TRP A 256 -7.65 8.44 -13.15
N ARG A 257 -7.30 9.61 -12.66
CA ARG A 257 -8.16 10.79 -12.50
C ARG A 257 -7.48 12.05 -13.01
N GLU A 258 -8.21 13.15 -13.08
CA GLU A 258 -7.63 14.46 -13.34
C GLU A 258 -6.73 14.90 -12.17
N ALA A 259 -5.58 15.51 -12.51
CA ALA A 259 -4.65 16.01 -11.50
C ALA A 259 -5.26 17.23 -10.79
N GLY A 260 -5.26 17.20 -9.47
CA GLY A 260 -5.65 18.32 -8.63
C GLY A 260 -4.49 19.31 -8.40
N PRO A 261 -4.79 20.54 -7.97
CA PRO A 261 -3.76 21.58 -7.74
C PRO A 261 -2.84 21.26 -6.55
N PHE A 262 -3.14 20.21 -5.78
CA PHE A 262 -2.41 19.73 -4.60
C PHE A 262 -1.58 18.48 -4.89
N ASP A 263 -1.77 17.86 -6.07
CA ASP A 263 -0.97 16.72 -6.47
C ASP A 263 0.48 17.19 -6.70
N ASP A 264 1.44 16.33 -6.39
CA ASP A 264 2.86 16.65 -6.50
C ASP A 264 3.31 17.85 -5.61
N LEU A 265 2.70 17.98 -4.42
CA LEU A 265 3.11 18.98 -3.39
C LEU A 265 3.48 18.28 -2.08
N PRO A 266 4.77 18.31 -1.65
CA PRO A 266 5.93 18.85 -2.40
C PRO A 266 6.25 17.99 -3.61
N SER A 267 6.80 18.60 -4.67
CA SER A 267 7.19 17.83 -5.85
C SER A 267 8.26 16.79 -5.49
N ALA A 268 8.23 15.64 -6.19
CA ALA A 268 9.22 14.60 -6.00
C ALA A 268 10.65 15.14 -6.15
N GLU A 269 10.87 16.04 -7.10
CA GLU A 269 12.16 16.69 -7.34
C GLU A 269 12.61 17.55 -6.16
N SER A 270 11.70 18.29 -5.51
CA SER A 270 12.01 19.05 -4.29
C SER A 270 12.43 18.14 -3.15
N VAL A 271 11.69 17.04 -2.94
CA VAL A 271 12.01 16.05 -1.90
C VAL A 271 13.38 15.43 -2.16
N VAL A 272 13.69 15.06 -3.41
CA VAL A 272 15.00 14.53 -3.80
C VAL A 272 16.12 15.53 -3.52
N GLN A 273 15.97 16.80 -3.94
CA GLN A 273 16.99 17.82 -3.71
C GLN A 273 17.28 18.01 -2.21
N HIS A 274 16.26 18.06 -1.39
CA HIS A 274 16.40 18.13 0.07
C HIS A 274 17.02 16.86 0.65
N GLY A 275 16.66 15.69 0.13
CA GLY A 275 17.24 14.41 0.50
C GLY A 275 18.75 14.35 0.19
N MET A 276 19.16 14.87 -0.98
CA MET A 276 20.57 14.98 -1.37
C MET A 276 21.36 15.88 -0.41
N ASP A 277 20.82 17.05 -0.05
CA ASP A 277 21.47 17.97 0.88
C ASP A 277 21.69 17.37 2.28
N ARG A 278 20.86 16.42 2.67
CA ARG A 278 20.89 15.77 3.98
C ARG A 278 21.50 14.38 3.97
N GLY A 279 21.97 13.91 2.82
CA GLY A 279 22.56 12.57 2.70
C GLY A 279 21.56 11.43 2.94
N LEU A 280 20.28 11.65 2.65
CA LEU A 280 19.20 10.67 2.84
C LEU A 280 18.89 9.85 1.58
N THR A 281 19.58 10.13 0.47
CA THR A 281 19.38 9.39 -0.79
C THR A 281 19.89 7.96 -0.69
N VAL A 282 19.17 7.04 -1.34
CA VAL A 282 19.49 5.61 -1.36
C VAL A 282 19.74 5.16 -2.79
N ALA A 283 20.82 4.43 -3.03
CA ALA A 283 21.08 3.86 -4.35
C ALA A 283 19.98 2.85 -4.73
N PHE A 284 19.56 2.83 -6.00
CA PHE A 284 18.44 2.01 -6.47
C PHE A 284 18.62 0.51 -6.25
N ASP A 285 19.84 0.01 -6.19
CA ASP A 285 20.19 -1.37 -5.85
C ASP A 285 20.16 -1.68 -4.35
N LYS A 286 20.00 -0.65 -3.49
CA LYS A 286 20.02 -0.74 -2.02
C LYS A 286 18.70 -0.39 -1.35
N LEU A 287 17.63 -0.24 -2.11
CA LEU A 287 16.30 0.05 -1.57
C LEU A 287 15.74 -1.08 -0.68
N GLY A 288 16.40 -2.25 -0.68
CA GLY A 288 16.03 -3.42 0.11
C GLY A 288 14.82 -4.15 -0.45
N PRO A 289 14.22 -5.07 0.31
CA PRO A 289 13.06 -5.83 -0.17
C PRO A 289 11.78 -4.99 -0.20
N SER A 290 11.75 -3.84 0.47
CA SER A 290 10.65 -2.86 0.45
C SER A 290 11.17 -1.50 0.96
N ILE A 291 10.71 -0.41 0.35
CA ILE A 291 10.98 0.96 0.84
C ILE A 291 10.42 1.14 2.27
N ALA A 292 9.31 0.47 2.60
CA ALA A 292 8.74 0.46 3.95
C ALA A 292 9.67 -0.14 5.04
N MET A 293 10.75 -0.81 4.65
CA MET A 293 11.76 -1.38 5.58
C MET A 293 13.00 -0.50 5.75
N LEU A 294 13.05 0.67 5.12
CA LEU A 294 14.12 1.63 5.33
C LEU A 294 14.14 2.14 6.79
N PRO A 295 15.28 2.62 7.29
CA PRO A 295 15.48 2.86 8.73
C PRO A 295 14.65 4.00 9.32
N SER A 296 14.07 4.87 8.49
CA SER A 296 13.23 5.97 8.94
C SER A 296 12.16 6.35 7.90
N ALA A 297 11.09 7.00 8.37
CA ALA A 297 10.06 7.56 7.50
C ALA A 297 10.63 8.59 6.51
N ASP A 298 11.62 9.39 6.93
CA ASP A 298 12.27 10.38 6.08
C ASP A 298 13.07 9.70 4.96
N ALA A 299 13.82 8.64 5.26
CA ALA A 299 14.53 7.85 4.25
C ALA A 299 13.55 7.20 3.26
N ALA A 300 12.42 6.67 3.75
CA ALA A 300 11.38 6.11 2.90
C ALA A 300 10.75 7.18 1.99
N MET A 301 10.44 8.37 2.52
CA MET A 301 9.88 9.49 1.76
C MET A 301 10.83 9.94 0.64
N VAL A 302 12.13 10.09 0.94
CA VAL A 302 13.15 10.44 -0.06
C VAL A 302 13.28 9.35 -1.10
N ALA A 303 13.32 8.07 -0.72
CA ALA A 303 13.40 6.95 -1.65
C ALA A 303 12.20 6.88 -2.60
N PHE A 304 10.97 7.07 -2.11
CA PHE A 304 9.78 7.17 -2.95
C PHE A 304 9.89 8.34 -3.95
N ALA A 305 10.38 9.49 -3.50
CA ALA A 305 10.58 10.64 -4.36
C ALA A 305 11.67 10.39 -5.42
N GLU A 306 12.78 9.71 -5.06
CA GLU A 306 13.84 9.34 -5.99
C GLU A 306 13.31 8.44 -7.12
N VAL A 307 12.60 7.35 -6.79
CA VAL A 307 12.07 6.43 -7.80
C VAL A 307 10.98 7.07 -8.65
N THR A 308 10.15 7.94 -8.06
CA THR A 308 9.13 8.71 -8.78
C THR A 308 9.75 9.66 -9.81
N SER A 309 10.68 10.50 -9.35
CA SER A 309 11.37 11.47 -10.19
C SER A 309 12.22 10.80 -11.28
N PHE A 310 12.87 9.68 -10.95
CA PHE A 310 13.67 8.92 -11.91
C PHE A 310 12.79 8.30 -13.03
N VAL A 311 11.68 7.65 -12.68
CA VAL A 311 10.78 7.05 -13.69
C VAL A 311 10.11 8.14 -14.53
N ARG A 312 9.74 9.28 -13.92
CA ARG A 312 9.22 10.45 -14.65
C ARG A 312 10.27 10.94 -15.65
N PHE A 313 11.50 11.17 -15.22
CA PHE A 313 12.61 11.60 -16.08
C PHE A 313 12.86 10.63 -17.24
N TYR A 314 12.81 9.32 -16.97
CA TYR A 314 12.96 8.29 -17.99
C TYR A 314 11.86 8.38 -19.06
N VAL A 315 10.60 8.50 -18.64
CA VAL A 315 9.46 8.59 -19.56
C VAL A 315 9.49 9.91 -20.34
N ASP A 316 9.81 11.02 -19.69
CA ASP A 316 9.92 12.33 -20.35
C ASP A 316 11.04 12.34 -21.42
N SER A 317 12.08 11.54 -21.21
CA SER A 317 13.20 11.41 -22.15
C SER A 317 12.92 10.46 -23.33
N GLU A 318 12.20 9.35 -23.09
CA GLU A 318 12.01 8.26 -24.06
C GLU A 318 10.58 8.22 -24.66
N GLY A 319 9.65 9.03 -24.11
CA GLY A 319 8.26 9.11 -24.56
C GLY A 319 7.30 8.14 -23.89
N ASP A 320 6.00 8.31 -24.14
CA ASP A 320 4.91 7.58 -23.46
C ASP A 320 4.94 6.06 -23.63
N GLY A 321 5.50 5.54 -24.72
CA GLY A 321 5.69 4.11 -24.97
C GLY A 321 6.84 3.46 -24.20
N ALA A 322 7.64 4.25 -23.46
CA ALA A 322 8.86 3.78 -22.80
C ALA A 322 8.61 2.74 -21.72
N LEU A 323 7.60 2.95 -20.85
CA LEU A 323 7.29 2.02 -19.75
C LEU A 323 6.83 0.64 -20.24
N PRO A 324 5.81 0.51 -21.12
CA PRO A 324 5.42 -0.79 -21.65
C PRO A 324 6.58 -1.53 -22.35
N LYS A 325 7.45 -0.80 -23.05
CA LYS A 325 8.64 -1.37 -23.71
C LYS A 325 9.64 -1.90 -22.69
N LEU A 326 9.95 -1.10 -21.64
CA LEU A 326 10.88 -1.49 -20.57
C LEU A 326 10.35 -2.70 -19.78
N LEU A 327 9.08 -2.66 -19.36
CA LEU A 327 8.48 -3.76 -18.58
C LEU A 327 8.50 -5.09 -19.34
N ARG A 328 8.20 -5.08 -20.65
CA ARG A 328 8.34 -6.27 -21.50
C ARG A 328 9.80 -6.74 -21.62
N ALA A 329 10.74 -5.80 -21.78
CA ALA A 329 12.15 -6.13 -21.82
C ALA A 329 12.65 -6.76 -20.50
N VAL A 330 12.16 -6.31 -19.35
CA VAL A 330 12.46 -6.91 -18.03
C VAL A 330 11.97 -8.36 -17.97
N ARG A 331 10.75 -8.63 -18.41
CA ARG A 331 10.21 -10.01 -18.49
C ARG A 331 11.12 -10.92 -19.33
N ASP A 332 11.55 -10.42 -20.48
CA ASP A 332 12.25 -11.23 -21.50
C ASP A 332 13.73 -11.43 -21.13
N SER A 333 14.38 -10.45 -20.52
CA SER A 333 15.80 -10.51 -20.13
C SER A 333 16.04 -11.08 -18.72
N LYS A 334 15.05 -11.01 -17.83
CA LYS A 334 15.16 -11.32 -16.38
C LYS A 334 16.24 -10.49 -15.63
N ASP A 335 16.71 -9.41 -16.25
CA ASP A 335 17.72 -8.49 -15.74
C ASP A 335 17.30 -7.06 -16.12
N ALA A 336 17.04 -6.24 -15.11
CA ALA A 336 16.56 -4.88 -15.33
C ALA A 336 17.60 -3.96 -16.00
N ASN A 337 18.88 -4.21 -15.78
CA ASN A 337 19.93 -3.43 -16.43
C ASN A 337 20.06 -3.78 -17.93
N ALA A 338 20.05 -5.08 -18.26
CA ALA A 338 19.98 -5.52 -19.65
C ALA A 338 18.69 -5.07 -20.34
N ALA A 339 17.56 -5.04 -19.62
CA ALA A 339 16.28 -4.52 -20.11
C ALA A 339 16.35 -3.03 -20.44
N LEU A 340 16.96 -2.21 -19.59
CA LEU A 340 17.17 -0.78 -19.85
C LEU A 340 18.02 -0.57 -21.11
N VAL A 341 19.12 -1.32 -21.26
CA VAL A 341 19.97 -1.25 -22.46
C VAL A 341 19.16 -1.62 -23.72
N ALA A 342 18.37 -2.70 -23.66
CA ALA A 342 17.54 -3.12 -24.79
C ALA A 342 16.42 -2.12 -25.12
N ALA A 343 15.85 -1.47 -24.10
CA ALA A 343 14.74 -0.54 -24.27
C ALA A 343 15.19 0.86 -24.71
N SER A 344 16.35 1.35 -24.22
CA SER A 344 16.78 2.77 -24.35
C SER A 344 18.23 2.95 -24.79
N GLY A 345 19.00 1.88 -24.99
CA GLY A 345 20.42 1.95 -25.36
C GLY A 345 21.37 2.33 -24.24
N ALA A 346 20.90 2.48 -22.98
CA ALA A 346 21.72 2.87 -21.85
C ALA A 346 21.40 2.03 -20.60
N ASP A 347 22.41 1.78 -19.77
CA ASP A 347 22.30 1.04 -18.52
C ASP A 347 21.78 1.93 -17.37
N LEU A 348 21.46 1.32 -16.22
CA LEU A 348 20.93 2.01 -15.04
C LEU A 348 21.92 3.07 -14.52
N LYS A 349 23.21 2.78 -14.54
CA LYS A 349 24.24 3.72 -14.09
C LYS A 349 24.27 4.98 -14.97
N THR A 350 24.15 4.82 -16.27
CA THR A 350 24.09 5.92 -17.24
C THR A 350 22.82 6.74 -17.05
N TRP A 351 21.67 6.08 -16.86
CA TRP A 351 20.40 6.76 -16.60
C TRP A 351 20.40 7.50 -15.27
N ASP A 352 20.91 6.89 -14.20
CA ASP A 352 21.05 7.54 -12.89
C ASP A 352 21.95 8.78 -12.97
N GLY A 353 23.07 8.69 -13.72
CA GLY A 353 23.96 9.84 -13.96
C GLY A 353 23.25 11.00 -14.68
N ARG A 354 22.48 10.71 -15.74
CA ARG A 354 21.70 11.71 -16.49
C ARG A 354 20.66 12.37 -15.59
N TRP A 355 19.91 11.57 -14.85
CA TRP A 355 18.88 12.05 -13.93
C TRP A 355 19.47 12.92 -12.81
N ARG A 356 20.57 12.50 -12.16
CA ARG A 356 21.24 13.31 -11.12
C ARG A 356 21.76 14.63 -11.67
N ALA A 357 22.30 14.64 -12.88
CA ALA A 357 22.71 15.89 -13.54
C ALA A 357 21.51 16.81 -13.80
N ALA A 358 20.37 16.26 -14.23
CA ALA A 358 19.13 17.01 -14.41
C ALA A 358 18.61 17.56 -13.08
N MET A 359 18.67 16.78 -11.98
CA MET A 359 18.28 17.26 -10.64
C MET A 359 19.18 18.40 -10.15
N ALA A 360 20.48 18.31 -10.37
CA ALA A 360 21.44 19.34 -9.97
C ALA A 360 21.23 20.68 -10.74
N SER A 361 20.74 20.60 -11.97
CA SER A 361 20.50 21.79 -12.82
C SER A 361 19.13 22.48 -12.58
N ARG A 362 18.20 21.79 -11.90
CA ARG A 362 16.87 22.37 -11.61
C ARG A 362 16.94 23.47 -10.57
N PRO A 363 16.17 24.58 -10.75
CA PRO A 363 15.98 25.56 -9.69
C PRO A 363 15.44 24.86 -8.43
N ARG A 364 15.96 25.23 -7.26
CA ARG A 364 15.44 24.71 -6.00
C ARG A 364 14.05 25.28 -5.75
N ALA A 365 13.08 24.39 -5.62
CA ALA A 365 11.76 24.76 -5.15
C ALA A 365 11.80 25.11 -3.65
N PRO A 366 10.98 26.09 -3.21
CA PRO A 366 10.82 26.34 -1.78
C PRO A 366 10.39 25.06 -1.06
N TRP A 367 11.07 24.72 0.04
CA TRP A 367 10.70 23.56 0.84
C TRP A 367 9.42 23.87 1.64
N PRO A 368 8.37 23.05 1.50
CA PRO A 368 7.18 23.24 2.31
C PRO A 368 7.52 22.99 3.78
N PRO A 369 7.24 23.94 4.69
CA PRO A 369 7.62 23.82 6.10
C PRO A 369 6.95 22.67 6.86
N LEU A 370 5.92 22.03 6.26
CA LEU A 370 5.24 20.84 6.81
C LEU A 370 6.10 19.56 6.74
N PHE A 371 7.15 19.56 5.95
CA PHE A 371 8.00 18.41 5.70
C PHE A 371 9.41 18.70 6.23
N ASP A 372 9.58 18.73 7.55
CA ASP A 372 10.92 18.81 8.13
C ASP A 372 11.57 17.42 8.10
N LEU A 373 12.43 17.21 7.08
CA LEU A 373 13.25 16.01 6.98
C LEU A 373 14.37 16.06 8.02
N GLY A 374 14.15 15.40 9.14
CA GLY A 374 15.23 15.13 10.10
C GLY A 374 15.90 16.37 10.66
N GLY A 375 15.14 17.39 11.03
CA GLY A 375 15.64 18.51 11.84
C GLY A 375 16.34 17.98 13.11
N GLU A 376 17.49 18.55 13.47
CA GLU A 376 18.31 18.15 14.62
C GLU A 376 17.46 17.88 15.87
N ALA A 377 17.92 16.98 16.73
CA ALA A 377 17.27 16.54 17.98
C ALA A 377 16.75 17.66 18.91
N LYS A 378 17.14 18.91 18.67
CA LYS A 378 16.59 20.10 19.33
C LYS A 378 15.13 20.39 18.98
N SER A 379 14.64 19.88 17.83
CA SER A 379 13.25 20.04 17.41
C SER A 379 12.30 19.05 18.10
N THR A 380 12.77 17.91 18.62
CA THR A 380 11.90 16.86 19.15
C THR A 380 11.10 17.27 20.38
N ALA A 381 11.68 18.06 21.29
CA ALA A 381 10.95 18.58 22.46
C ALA A 381 9.92 19.64 22.06
N ALA A 382 10.30 20.57 21.18
CA ALA A 382 9.41 21.61 20.66
C ALA A 382 8.28 20.99 19.79
N LEU A 383 8.60 20.03 18.93
CA LEU A 383 7.61 19.31 18.14
C LEU A 383 6.65 18.49 19.02
N ARG A 384 7.16 17.89 20.09
CA ARG A 384 6.33 17.19 21.07
C ARG A 384 5.37 18.15 21.76
N GLU A 385 5.86 19.29 22.22
CA GLU A 385 5.03 20.33 22.81
C GLU A 385 3.93 20.80 21.84
N LEU A 386 4.28 21.06 20.59
CA LEU A 386 3.32 21.46 19.57
C LEU A 386 2.25 20.38 19.32
N ARG A 387 2.63 19.10 19.26
CA ARG A 387 1.69 17.97 19.12
C ARG A 387 0.74 17.87 20.31
N GLU A 388 1.26 18.03 21.53
CA GLU A 388 0.43 17.98 22.74
C GLU A 388 -0.57 19.15 22.81
N ARG A 389 -0.22 20.34 22.31
CA ARG A 389 -1.13 21.47 22.20
C ARG A 389 -2.26 21.22 21.20
N VAL A 390 -1.93 20.66 20.03
CA VAL A 390 -2.96 20.27 19.03
C VAL A 390 -3.90 19.22 19.63
N ARG A 391 -3.36 18.23 20.32
CA ARG A 391 -4.16 17.20 20.99
C ARG A 391 -5.06 17.78 22.08
N LEU A 392 -4.56 18.72 22.88
CA LEU A 392 -5.37 19.42 23.88
C LEU A 392 -6.49 20.22 23.23
N ALA A 393 -6.18 20.95 22.15
CA ALA A 393 -7.19 21.70 21.38
C ALA A 393 -8.30 20.77 20.84
N GLU A 394 -7.95 19.60 20.33
CA GLU A 394 -8.94 18.60 19.90
C GLU A 394 -9.82 18.10 21.04
N LEU A 395 -9.23 17.81 22.20
CA LEU A 395 -9.96 17.37 23.38
C LEU A 395 -10.91 18.45 23.91
N LEU A 396 -10.49 19.71 23.89
CA LEU A 396 -11.33 20.85 24.28
C LEU A 396 -12.50 20.99 23.31
N LEU A 397 -12.24 20.92 22.00
CA LEU A 397 -13.29 21.00 20.98
C LEU A 397 -14.31 19.87 21.11
N SER A 398 -13.86 18.64 21.30
CA SER A 398 -14.74 17.48 21.45
C SER A 398 -15.64 17.53 22.69
N ARG A 399 -15.30 18.38 23.67
CA ARG A 399 -16.07 18.65 24.90
C ARG A 399 -16.88 19.95 24.82
N GLY A 400 -16.97 20.58 23.66
CA GLY A 400 -17.74 21.82 23.47
C GLY A 400 -17.06 23.10 23.93
N HIS A 401 -15.78 23.05 24.33
CA HIS A 401 -15.02 24.22 24.81
C HIS A 401 -14.37 24.98 23.64
N ALA A 402 -15.20 25.56 22.76
CA ALA A 402 -14.73 26.21 21.53
C ALA A 402 -13.77 27.40 21.81
N ASP A 403 -14.09 28.26 22.76
CA ASP A 403 -13.24 29.42 23.08
C ASP A 403 -11.88 29.02 23.66
N ASP A 404 -11.84 27.97 24.47
CA ASP A 404 -10.57 27.48 25.06
C ASP A 404 -9.76 26.75 23.97
N THR A 405 -10.41 26.09 23.03
CA THR A 405 -9.76 25.54 21.80
C THR A 405 -9.05 26.66 21.04
N LEU A 406 -9.73 27.77 20.77
CA LEU A 406 -9.14 28.92 20.06
C LEU A 406 -7.94 29.49 20.84
N LYS A 407 -8.04 29.67 22.15
CA LYS A 407 -6.92 30.12 22.98
C LYS A 407 -5.72 29.19 22.94
N GLU A 408 -5.94 27.86 22.93
CA GLU A 408 -4.84 26.88 22.86
C GLU A 408 -4.19 26.88 21.48
N LEU A 409 -4.97 27.06 20.42
CA LEU A 409 -4.44 27.21 19.07
C LEU A 409 -3.66 28.54 18.88
N ASP A 410 -4.05 29.61 19.58
CA ASP A 410 -3.28 30.87 19.57
C ASP A 410 -1.93 30.69 20.30
N ARG A 411 -1.90 29.93 21.39
CA ARG A 411 -0.65 29.55 22.08
C ARG A 411 0.24 28.67 21.18
N PHE A 412 -0.36 27.74 20.44
CA PHE A 412 0.35 26.94 19.45
C PHE A 412 1.03 27.84 18.41
N GLU A 413 0.32 28.80 17.80
CA GLU A 413 0.86 29.71 16.81
C GLU A 413 1.97 30.60 17.38
N ALA A 414 1.81 31.12 18.58
CA ALA A 414 2.82 31.91 19.27
C ALA A 414 4.10 31.08 19.53
N SER A 415 3.96 29.84 20.00
CA SER A 415 5.10 28.93 20.20
C SER A 415 5.81 28.59 18.91
N ARG A 416 5.04 28.38 17.82
CA ARG A 416 5.58 28.11 16.49
C ARG A 416 6.34 29.30 15.90
N SER A 417 5.80 30.51 16.04
CA SER A 417 6.45 31.73 15.58
C SER A 417 7.78 31.98 16.27
N THR A 418 7.87 31.66 17.56
CA THR A 418 9.11 31.75 18.33
C THR A 418 10.17 30.73 17.87
N ALA A 419 9.74 29.54 17.44
CA ALA A 419 10.61 28.52 16.88
C ALA A 419 11.04 28.84 15.44
N ALA A 420 10.16 29.46 14.64
CA ALA A 420 10.36 29.82 13.23
C ALA A 420 11.17 31.12 13.01
N SER A 421 11.35 31.95 14.04
CA SER A 421 12.07 33.26 13.93
C SER A 421 13.55 33.14 13.54
N ARG A 422 13.99 31.95 13.14
CA ARG A 422 15.34 31.66 12.64
C ARG A 422 15.43 31.35 11.14
N GLY A 423 14.42 31.67 10.33
CA GLY A 423 14.66 31.64 8.89
C GLY A 423 13.56 31.21 7.91
N SER A 424 12.29 31.13 8.29
CA SER A 424 11.24 30.85 7.29
C SER A 424 10.07 31.81 7.40
N GLU A 425 10.04 32.81 6.54
CA GLU A 425 8.82 33.58 6.26
C GLU A 425 7.77 32.63 5.65
N GLY A 426 6.59 32.53 6.29
CA GLY A 426 5.41 31.92 5.68
C GLY A 426 5.27 30.41 5.82
N SER A 427 5.53 29.84 7.01
CA SER A 427 5.15 28.45 7.30
C SER A 427 3.68 28.17 6.99
N PRO A 428 3.34 27.23 6.09
CA PRO A 428 1.95 26.84 5.91
C PRO A 428 1.40 26.30 7.23
N VAL A 429 0.14 26.57 7.45
CA VAL A 429 -0.57 26.07 8.61
C VAL A 429 -0.84 24.58 8.37
N ASP A 430 -0.50 23.74 9.34
CA ASP A 430 -0.88 22.33 9.36
C ASP A 430 -2.40 22.22 9.08
N PRO A 431 -2.85 21.43 8.11
CA PRO A 431 -4.27 21.29 7.79
C PRO A 431 -5.11 20.88 8.99
N SER A 432 -4.57 20.10 9.92
CA SER A 432 -5.25 19.74 11.16
C SER A 432 -5.49 20.94 12.06
N VAL A 433 -4.54 21.86 12.15
CA VAL A 433 -4.68 23.09 12.94
C VAL A 433 -5.70 24.04 12.29
N SER A 434 -5.64 24.20 10.97
CA SER A 434 -6.64 25.00 10.24
C SER A 434 -8.04 24.44 10.40
N TRP A 435 -8.20 23.13 10.31
CA TRP A 435 -9.45 22.45 10.54
C TRP A 435 -9.96 22.65 11.98
N LEU A 436 -9.14 22.40 12.99
CA LEU A 436 -9.51 22.59 14.39
C LEU A 436 -9.95 24.02 14.67
N ARG A 437 -9.20 25.01 14.16
CA ARG A 437 -9.54 26.42 14.31
C ARG A 437 -10.87 26.72 13.61
N GLY A 438 -11.07 26.22 12.39
CA GLY A 438 -12.31 26.40 11.65
C GLY A 438 -13.51 25.79 12.39
N ARG A 439 -13.37 24.58 12.92
CA ARG A 439 -14.42 23.92 13.71
C ARG A 439 -14.73 24.68 15.01
N ALA A 440 -13.70 25.17 15.70
CA ALA A 440 -13.89 25.98 16.91
C ALA A 440 -14.61 27.30 16.59
N LEU A 441 -14.27 27.96 15.46
CA LEU A 441 -14.96 29.16 15.01
C LEU A 441 -16.44 28.88 14.64
N GLU A 442 -16.72 27.74 13.99
CA GLU A 442 -18.11 27.32 13.72
C GLU A 442 -18.89 27.12 15.04
N ALA A 443 -18.31 26.42 16.01
CA ALA A 443 -18.91 26.17 17.32
C ALA A 443 -19.09 27.45 18.15
N ALA A 444 -18.19 28.42 17.99
CA ALA A 444 -18.29 29.74 18.63
C ALA A 444 -19.19 30.75 17.89
N ASN A 445 -19.95 30.31 16.87
CA ASN A 445 -20.77 31.18 16.01
C ASN A 445 -19.99 32.27 15.25
N GLN A 446 -18.70 32.04 14.99
CA GLN A 446 -17.80 32.96 14.28
C GLN A 446 -17.47 32.47 12.86
N SER A 447 -18.39 31.79 12.23
CA SER A 447 -18.21 31.09 10.94
C SER A 447 -17.73 32.00 9.78
N GLY A 448 -17.95 33.33 9.88
CA GLY A 448 -17.43 34.29 8.91
C GLY A 448 -15.89 34.34 8.83
N GLN A 449 -15.19 33.86 9.85
CA GLN A 449 -13.72 33.84 9.91
C GLN A 449 -13.11 32.55 9.32
N VAL A 450 -13.91 31.58 8.88
CA VAL A 450 -13.44 30.29 8.33
C VAL A 450 -12.80 30.46 6.95
N GLY A 451 -13.28 31.40 6.12
CA GLY A 451 -12.84 31.59 4.75
C GLY A 451 -11.32 31.61 4.56
N PRO A 452 -10.57 32.46 5.29
CA PRO A 452 -9.10 32.52 5.15
C PRO A 452 -8.38 31.20 5.46
N LEU A 453 -8.96 30.34 6.33
CA LEU A 453 -8.38 29.05 6.72
C LEU A 453 -8.50 27.99 5.62
N VAL A 454 -9.46 28.15 4.71
CA VAL A 454 -9.79 27.16 3.67
C VAL A 454 -9.61 27.69 2.25
N ALA A 455 -9.11 28.94 2.08
CA ALA A 455 -8.98 29.58 0.78
C ALA A 455 -7.88 28.96 -0.08
N ASP A 456 -6.73 28.62 0.51
CA ASP A 456 -5.54 28.21 -0.23
C ASP A 456 -5.34 26.69 -0.18
N VAL A 457 -5.84 25.99 -1.21
CA VAL A 457 -5.71 24.53 -1.40
C VAL A 457 -4.26 24.10 -1.64
N ARG A 458 -3.38 24.97 -2.12
CA ARG A 458 -1.98 24.63 -2.42
C ARG A 458 -1.14 24.39 -1.16
N ARG A 459 -1.64 24.83 -0.02
CA ARG A 459 -0.99 24.68 1.27
C ARG A 459 -1.43 23.44 2.03
N VAL A 460 -2.35 22.64 1.48
CA VAL A 460 -2.98 21.51 2.17
C VAL A 460 -2.56 20.23 1.52
N ALA A 461 -2.10 19.26 2.34
CA ALA A 461 -1.93 17.90 1.89
C ALA A 461 -3.31 17.33 1.49
N SER A 462 -3.38 16.70 0.30
CA SER A 462 -4.60 16.05 -0.21
C SER A 462 -5.15 14.96 0.72
N SER A 463 -4.36 14.52 1.69
CA SER A 463 -4.61 13.40 2.58
C SER A 463 -5.40 13.71 3.84
N PHE A 464 -5.85 14.97 4.06
CA PHE A 464 -6.59 15.33 5.27
C PHE A 464 -8.06 15.64 5.00
N GLY A 465 -8.89 14.60 4.98
CA GLY A 465 -10.34 14.66 4.68
C GLY A 465 -11.12 15.70 5.49
N PRO A 466 -10.94 15.83 6.82
CA PRO A 466 -11.67 16.80 7.64
C PRO A 466 -11.50 18.26 7.21
N TRP A 467 -10.34 18.64 6.71
CA TRP A 467 -10.14 20.00 6.17
C TRP A 467 -10.97 20.22 4.89
N TRP A 468 -11.03 19.20 4.04
CA TRP A 468 -11.84 19.26 2.82
C TRP A 468 -13.34 19.35 3.14
N ALA A 469 -13.82 18.64 4.15
CA ALA A 469 -15.19 18.76 4.63
C ALA A 469 -15.48 20.16 5.17
N LEU A 470 -14.56 20.77 5.95
CA LEU A 470 -14.68 22.16 6.40
C LEU A 470 -14.76 23.15 5.22
N ARG A 471 -13.93 22.96 4.18
CA ARG A 471 -13.97 23.78 2.96
C ARG A 471 -15.31 23.65 2.25
N GLY A 472 -15.84 22.46 2.13
CA GLY A 472 -17.15 22.19 1.53
C GLY A 472 -18.27 22.92 2.25
N ARG A 473 -18.31 22.86 3.60
CA ARG A 473 -19.30 23.59 4.41
C ARG A 473 -19.16 25.11 4.28
N TRP A 474 -17.93 25.62 4.25
CA TRP A 474 -17.71 27.03 4.01
C TRP A 474 -18.23 27.45 2.62
N ALA A 475 -17.88 26.70 1.57
CA ALA A 475 -18.33 26.96 0.20
C ALA A 475 -19.86 26.96 0.07
N ARG A 476 -20.53 25.99 0.73
CA ARG A 476 -22.01 25.96 0.83
C ARG A 476 -22.55 27.26 1.43
N ARG A 477 -21.95 27.74 2.51
CA ARG A 477 -22.39 28.95 3.21
C ARG A 477 -22.27 30.21 2.38
N VAL A 478 -21.24 30.29 1.51
CA VAL A 478 -21.04 31.45 0.61
C VAL A 478 -21.69 31.27 -0.76
N GLY A 479 -22.36 30.13 -1.03
CA GLY A 479 -23.04 29.85 -2.28
C GLY A 479 -22.13 29.43 -3.43
N ASP A 480 -20.90 28.99 -3.16
CA ASP A 480 -19.94 28.50 -4.16
C ASP A 480 -20.14 27.00 -4.41
N ALA A 481 -21.10 26.66 -5.27
CA ALA A 481 -21.45 25.26 -5.56
C ALA A 481 -20.31 24.46 -6.21
N PRO A 482 -19.50 24.98 -7.16
CA PRO A 482 -18.38 24.23 -7.71
C PRO A 482 -17.33 23.86 -6.65
N THR A 483 -16.91 24.80 -5.82
CA THR A 483 -15.96 24.56 -4.73
C THR A 483 -16.54 23.58 -3.70
N MET A 484 -17.82 23.69 -3.36
CA MET A 484 -18.51 22.77 -2.44
C MET A 484 -18.46 21.33 -2.94
N SER A 485 -18.87 21.09 -4.19
CA SER A 485 -18.89 19.74 -4.78
C SER A 485 -17.48 19.13 -4.84
N ALA A 486 -16.49 19.90 -5.32
CA ALA A 486 -15.10 19.44 -5.39
C ALA A 486 -14.53 19.11 -4.00
N ALA A 487 -14.81 19.94 -2.99
CA ALA A 487 -14.29 19.77 -1.66
C ALA A 487 -14.91 18.54 -0.95
N PHE A 488 -16.21 18.32 -1.05
CA PHE A 488 -16.82 17.10 -0.49
C PHE A 488 -16.39 15.84 -1.24
N GLY A 489 -16.25 15.90 -2.58
CA GLY A 489 -15.69 14.79 -3.36
C GLY A 489 -14.29 14.41 -2.88
N GLN A 490 -13.42 15.38 -2.61
CA GLN A 490 -12.08 15.14 -2.08
C GLN A 490 -12.11 14.60 -0.63
N ALA A 491 -13.02 15.11 0.21
CA ALA A 491 -13.19 14.60 1.57
C ALA A 491 -13.58 13.11 1.57
N VAL A 492 -14.55 12.71 0.75
CA VAL A 492 -14.98 11.30 0.60
C VAL A 492 -13.88 10.43 -0.01
N SER A 493 -13.08 10.97 -0.93
CA SER A 493 -11.93 10.26 -1.49
C SER A 493 -10.84 9.97 -0.46
N THR A 494 -10.81 10.71 0.64
CA THR A 494 -9.84 10.54 1.73
C THR A 494 -10.42 9.73 2.88
N ASP A 495 -11.63 10.06 3.31
CA ASP A 495 -12.34 9.35 4.37
C ASP A 495 -13.81 9.13 3.97
N PRO A 496 -14.11 8.00 3.31
CA PRO A 496 -15.45 7.70 2.80
C PRO A 496 -16.44 7.32 3.91
N LEU A 497 -16.02 7.25 5.17
CA LEU A 497 -16.84 6.96 6.33
C LEU A 497 -16.80 8.09 7.39
N ASP A 498 -16.26 9.26 7.04
CA ASP A 498 -16.45 10.47 7.83
C ASP A 498 -17.89 10.99 7.63
N PRO A 499 -18.75 11.01 8.69
CA PRO A 499 -20.15 11.44 8.59
C PRO A 499 -20.30 12.86 8.04
N GLU A 500 -19.38 13.76 8.39
CA GLU A 500 -19.43 15.14 7.92
C GLU A 500 -19.20 15.23 6.40
N ALA A 501 -18.26 14.43 5.88
CA ALA A 501 -17.97 14.41 4.45
C ALA A 501 -19.07 13.70 3.66
N VAL A 502 -19.41 12.48 4.07
CA VAL A 502 -20.30 11.59 3.30
C VAL A 502 -21.75 12.05 3.32
N CYS A 503 -22.26 12.45 4.50
CA CYS A 503 -23.66 12.87 4.60
C CYS A 503 -23.89 14.23 3.93
N GLU A 504 -22.91 15.10 3.95
CA GLU A 504 -22.97 16.36 3.23
C GLU A 504 -22.85 16.16 1.70
N ALA A 505 -22.05 15.19 1.26
CA ALA A 505 -21.96 14.81 -0.15
C ALA A 505 -23.24 14.09 -0.65
N ALA A 506 -23.95 13.38 0.23
CA ALA A 506 -25.20 12.69 -0.08
C ALA A 506 -26.41 13.63 -0.24
N ASP A 507 -26.30 14.88 0.20
CA ASP A 507 -27.38 15.87 0.05
C ASP A 507 -27.65 16.15 -1.44
N PRO A 508 -28.87 15.92 -1.96
CA PRO A 508 -29.21 16.14 -3.36
C PRO A 508 -28.93 17.56 -3.85
N SER A 509 -28.84 18.54 -2.94
CA SER A 509 -28.50 19.93 -3.27
C SER A 509 -27.02 20.14 -3.62
N THR A 510 -26.15 19.17 -3.34
CA THR A 510 -24.70 19.31 -3.52
C THR A 510 -24.20 18.95 -4.93
N SER A 511 -25.03 18.31 -5.77
CA SER A 511 -24.67 17.85 -7.13
C SER A 511 -23.39 16.98 -7.21
N VAL A 512 -23.04 16.27 -6.13
CA VAL A 512 -21.93 15.31 -6.16
C VAL A 512 -22.40 14.08 -6.93
N ALA A 513 -21.66 13.68 -7.96
CA ALA A 513 -22.03 12.65 -8.94
C ALA A 513 -22.25 11.22 -8.36
N SER A 514 -22.08 11.02 -7.06
CA SER A 514 -22.24 9.73 -6.37
C SER A 514 -23.40 9.70 -5.35
N ALA A 515 -24.41 10.54 -5.52
CA ALA A 515 -25.53 10.68 -4.58
C ALA A 515 -26.22 9.34 -4.24
N ASP A 516 -26.38 8.43 -5.20
CA ASP A 516 -27.03 7.11 -4.99
C ASP A 516 -26.18 6.17 -4.10
N ALA A 517 -24.86 6.27 -4.14
CA ALA A 517 -23.95 5.50 -3.29
C ALA A 517 -23.78 6.12 -1.89
N SER A 518 -24.00 7.43 -1.76
CA SER A 518 -23.73 8.19 -0.54
C SER A 518 -24.76 7.97 0.57
N GLY A 519 -26.00 7.60 0.26
CA GLY A 519 -27.05 7.34 1.25
C GLY A 519 -26.65 6.20 2.20
N PRO A 520 -26.41 4.98 1.70
CA PRO A 520 -25.97 3.85 2.53
C PRO A 520 -24.64 4.11 3.25
N LEU A 521 -23.71 4.87 2.64
CA LEU A 521 -22.46 5.26 3.27
C LEU A 521 -22.68 6.26 4.42
N CYS A 522 -23.58 7.24 4.24
CA CYS A 522 -23.94 8.17 5.29
C CYS A 522 -24.56 7.44 6.50
N ASP A 523 -25.45 6.48 6.26
CA ASP A 523 -26.06 5.67 7.32
C ASP A 523 -24.99 4.84 8.06
N ALA A 524 -24.09 4.22 7.33
CA ALA A 524 -22.97 3.49 7.90
C ALA A 524 -22.05 4.40 8.71
N ALA A 525 -21.66 5.56 8.17
CA ALA A 525 -20.80 6.52 8.84
C ALA A 525 -21.41 7.04 10.16
N ARG A 526 -22.71 7.34 10.16
CA ARG A 526 -23.45 7.74 11.38
C ARG A 526 -23.52 6.64 12.43
N ALA A 527 -23.72 5.39 12.01
CA ALA A 527 -23.75 4.26 12.92
C ALA A 527 -22.41 4.05 13.67
N PHE A 528 -21.29 4.47 13.05
CA PHE A 528 -19.97 4.38 13.65
C PHE A 528 -19.61 5.52 14.59
N SER A 529 -20.12 6.72 14.33
CA SER A 529 -19.77 7.91 15.10
C SER A 529 -20.28 7.85 16.55
N GLY A 530 -21.13 6.87 16.86
CA GLY A 530 -21.89 6.86 18.11
C GLY A 530 -22.95 7.97 18.10
N PRO A 531 -23.86 8.01 19.04
CA PRO A 531 -24.71 9.16 19.22
C PRO A 531 -23.78 10.38 19.44
N PRO A 532 -24.03 11.53 18.77
CA PRO A 532 -23.35 12.76 19.16
C PRO A 532 -23.48 12.85 20.67
N PHE A 533 -22.35 13.09 21.35
CA PHE A 533 -22.38 13.29 22.79
C PHE A 533 -23.50 14.29 23.08
N GLU A 534 -24.67 13.78 23.43
CA GLU A 534 -25.69 14.62 24.02
C GLU A 534 -25.01 15.18 25.27
N SER A 535 -24.75 16.47 25.24
CA SER A 535 -24.46 17.19 26.48
C SER A 535 -25.62 16.79 27.40
N GLU A 536 -25.36 15.94 28.41
CA GLU A 536 -26.24 15.84 29.55
C GLU A 536 -26.37 17.28 30.05
N GLY A 537 -27.41 17.91 29.55
CA GLY A 537 -27.85 19.20 29.99
C GLY A 537 -28.38 19.01 31.41
N ASP A 538 -27.96 19.87 32.27
CA ASP A 538 -28.31 20.24 33.64
C ASP A 538 -27.44 19.62 34.72
#